data_eec201b520d92caa03940015a7d2a9cd
#
_entry.id   eec201b520d92caa03940015a7d2a9cd
#
_cell.length_a   1.000
_cell.length_b   1.000
_cell.length_c   1.000
_cell.angle_alpha   90.00
_cell.angle_beta   90.00
_cell.angle_gamma   90.00
#
_symmetry.space_group_name_H-M   'P 1'
#
loop_
_entity.id
_entity.type
_entity.pdbx_description
1 polymer ?
#
loop_
_entity_poly.entity_id
_entity_poly.type
_entity_poly.pdbx_seq_one_letter_code
_entity_poly.pdbx_strand_id
1 'polypeptide(L)'
;VEATWPESDIEMIDKTTADYMGSEPFHAYYMTVSGHLEYNFNGNAMAKKNQDLVKDLPYSGSVRAYLACQIELDRALELLLQRLDEAGVAENTVIALTGDHYPYGLTDEEQSELAGHEIDTRFERYRNAFILYKKGMKPERVDSLCCTLDILPTLSNLFGLDFDSRLYMGRDVFSDAEPFVLLRDHSWITENAMYYAPLDELILLQGDELTPEEIEERNQDVSNRFRASEWVLDQDYWRYLFGDNLPPDGEN
;
A
#
# COMPACT_ATOMS: atom_id res chain seq x y z
N VAL A 1 9.52 -19.50 -17.70
CA VAL A 1 8.43 -19.28 -16.72
C VAL A 1 7.46 -20.43 -16.90
N GLU A 2 7.26 -21.26 -15.88
CA GLU A 2 6.13 -22.18 -15.89
C GLU A 2 4.86 -21.34 -15.81
N ALA A 3 3.93 -21.54 -16.74
CA ALA A 3 2.65 -20.84 -16.73
C ALA A 3 1.79 -21.36 -15.56
N THR A 4 2.04 -20.82 -14.38
CA THR A 4 1.24 -21.08 -13.17
C THR A 4 0.42 -19.84 -12.83
N TRP A 5 -0.65 -20.02 -12.08
CA TRP A 5 -1.43 -18.89 -11.56
C TRP A 5 -1.61 -19.04 -10.03
N PRO A 6 -1.30 -17.97 -9.27
CA PRO A 6 -0.46 -16.84 -9.66
C PRO A 6 0.98 -17.29 -9.97
N GLU A 7 1.76 -16.42 -10.62
CA GLU A 7 3.18 -16.62 -10.82
C GLU A 7 3.97 -16.38 -9.53
N SER A 8 5.25 -16.80 -9.52
CA SER A 8 6.10 -16.72 -8.31
C SER A 8 6.83 -15.39 -8.23
N ASP A 9 6.66 -14.67 -7.14
CA ASP A 9 7.44 -13.45 -6.87
C ASP A 9 8.92 -13.75 -6.64
N ILE A 10 9.27 -14.93 -6.11
CA ILE A 10 10.68 -15.38 -6.03
C ILE A 10 11.30 -15.43 -7.44
N GLU A 11 10.58 -16.02 -8.41
CA GLU A 11 11.06 -16.11 -9.78
C GLU A 11 11.19 -14.72 -10.43
N MET A 12 10.26 -13.82 -10.16
CA MET A 12 10.34 -12.43 -10.62
C MET A 12 11.60 -11.75 -10.09
N ILE A 13 11.84 -11.79 -8.79
CA ILE A 13 13.03 -11.19 -8.16
C ILE A 13 14.32 -11.83 -8.71
N ASP A 14 14.37 -13.16 -8.81
CA ASP A 14 15.57 -13.86 -9.31
C ASP A 14 15.94 -13.45 -10.74
N LYS A 15 14.95 -13.24 -11.60
CA LYS A 15 15.18 -12.91 -13.02
C LYS A 15 15.47 -11.44 -13.27
N THR A 16 14.93 -10.52 -12.48
CA THR A 16 14.96 -9.08 -12.80
C THR A 16 16.02 -8.29 -12.05
N THR A 17 16.49 -8.76 -10.90
CA THR A 17 17.46 -8.01 -10.08
C THR A 17 18.78 -7.73 -10.79
N ALA A 18 19.25 -8.64 -11.64
CA ALA A 18 20.48 -8.47 -12.41
C ALA A 18 20.39 -7.34 -13.44
N ASP A 19 19.19 -6.95 -13.86
CA ASP A 19 19.01 -5.95 -14.91
C ASP A 19 19.29 -4.52 -14.42
N TYR A 20 19.17 -4.25 -13.11
CA TYR A 20 19.31 -2.89 -12.57
C TYR A 20 20.34 -2.75 -11.44
N MET A 21 20.62 -3.79 -10.64
CA MET A 21 21.49 -3.68 -9.45
C MET A 21 22.94 -3.30 -9.76
N GLY A 22 23.37 -3.46 -11.00
CA GLY A 22 24.70 -3.04 -11.47
C GLY A 22 24.78 -1.58 -11.96
N SER A 23 23.69 -0.82 -11.91
CA SER A 23 23.61 0.54 -12.45
C SER A 23 23.00 1.49 -11.41
N GLU A 24 23.82 2.21 -10.67
CA GLU A 24 23.35 3.21 -9.69
C GLU A 24 23.32 4.62 -10.32
N PRO A 25 22.33 5.47 -9.97
CA PRO A 25 21.17 5.17 -9.14
C PRO A 25 20.12 4.35 -9.90
N PHE A 26 19.34 3.54 -9.19
CA PHE A 26 18.21 2.83 -9.77
C PHE A 26 16.92 3.05 -8.97
N HIS A 27 15.78 2.91 -9.65
CA HIS A 27 14.45 2.80 -9.06
C HIS A 27 13.76 1.59 -9.70
N ALA A 28 13.40 0.60 -8.89
CA ALA A 28 12.65 -0.57 -9.33
C ALA A 28 11.28 -0.57 -8.63
N TYR A 29 10.22 -0.70 -9.41
CA TYR A 29 8.87 -0.84 -8.91
C TYR A 29 8.37 -2.26 -9.20
N TYR A 30 8.03 -3.00 -8.15
CA TYR A 30 7.51 -4.35 -8.24
C TYR A 30 6.03 -4.39 -7.88
N MET A 31 5.21 -4.90 -8.78
CA MET A 31 3.84 -5.29 -8.49
C MET A 31 3.84 -6.81 -8.30
N THR A 32 3.76 -7.23 -7.03
CA THR A 32 3.81 -8.64 -6.67
C THR A 32 2.49 -9.34 -6.97
N VAL A 33 2.52 -10.63 -7.23
CA VAL A 33 1.34 -11.38 -7.68
C VAL A 33 1.10 -12.69 -6.92
N SER A 34 2.08 -13.19 -6.16
CA SER A 34 1.95 -14.45 -5.41
C SER A 34 0.75 -14.45 -4.45
N GLY A 35 0.44 -13.29 -3.86
CA GLY A 35 -0.68 -13.08 -2.95
C GLY A 35 -2.04 -12.87 -3.61
N HIS A 36 -2.12 -12.93 -4.96
CA HIS A 36 -3.38 -12.72 -5.68
C HIS A 36 -4.36 -13.89 -5.49
N LEU A 37 -5.68 -13.61 -5.62
CA LEU A 37 -6.69 -14.69 -5.53
C LEU A 37 -6.58 -15.70 -6.71
N GLU A 38 -7.17 -16.88 -6.57
CA GLU A 38 -8.10 -17.32 -5.53
C GLU A 38 -7.34 -17.93 -4.33
N TYR A 39 -7.88 -17.78 -3.11
CA TYR A 39 -7.28 -18.35 -1.90
C TYR A 39 -7.77 -19.78 -1.67
N ASN A 40 -7.26 -20.71 -2.46
CA ASN A 40 -7.49 -22.16 -2.30
C ASN A 40 -6.30 -22.96 -2.84
N PHE A 41 -6.16 -24.19 -2.35
CA PHE A 41 -5.03 -25.06 -2.72
C PHE A 41 -5.16 -25.75 -4.09
N ASN A 42 -6.29 -25.59 -4.80
CA ASN A 42 -6.50 -26.18 -6.11
C ASN A 42 -6.31 -25.18 -7.25
N GLY A 43 -6.73 -23.93 -7.04
CA GLY A 43 -6.68 -22.86 -8.04
C GLY A 43 -5.48 -21.93 -7.91
N ASN A 44 -4.79 -21.94 -6.75
CA ASN A 44 -3.66 -21.07 -6.49
C ASN A 44 -2.37 -21.89 -6.37
N ALA A 45 -1.45 -21.68 -7.33
CA ALA A 45 -0.19 -22.43 -7.39
C ALA A 45 0.73 -22.15 -6.21
N MET A 46 0.78 -20.90 -5.70
CA MET A 46 1.63 -20.51 -4.58
C MET A 46 1.06 -21.02 -3.26
N ALA A 47 -0.26 -20.98 -3.08
CA ALA A 47 -0.90 -21.64 -1.96
C ALA A 47 -0.61 -23.15 -1.93
N LYS A 48 -0.75 -23.82 -3.07
CA LYS A 48 -0.45 -25.26 -3.20
C LYS A 48 1.02 -25.57 -2.90
N LYS A 49 1.95 -24.76 -3.41
CA LYS A 49 3.40 -24.90 -3.18
C LYS A 49 3.76 -24.88 -1.70
N ASN A 50 3.12 -24.02 -0.93
CA ASN A 50 3.40 -23.80 0.49
C ASN A 50 2.40 -24.45 1.45
N GLN A 51 1.50 -25.31 0.95
CA GLN A 51 0.40 -25.92 1.71
C GLN A 51 0.86 -26.63 2.99
N ASP A 52 1.96 -27.35 2.94
CA ASP A 52 2.48 -28.11 4.09
C ASP A 52 2.91 -27.21 5.26
N LEU A 53 3.27 -25.97 5.00
CA LEU A 53 3.72 -25.03 6.02
C LEU A 53 2.57 -24.44 6.84
N VAL A 54 1.35 -24.51 6.32
CA VAL A 54 0.15 -23.92 6.94
C VAL A 54 -0.90 -24.96 7.35
N LYS A 55 -0.66 -26.26 7.09
CA LYS A 55 -1.66 -27.32 7.27
C LYS A 55 -2.18 -27.47 8.70
N ASP A 56 -1.31 -27.21 9.68
CA ASP A 56 -1.60 -27.37 11.10
C ASP A 56 -2.05 -26.05 11.79
N LEU A 57 -2.18 -24.96 11.01
CA LEU A 57 -2.69 -23.69 11.55
C LEU A 57 -4.20 -23.81 11.84
N PRO A 58 -4.68 -23.20 12.94
CA PRO A 58 -6.06 -23.31 13.40
C PRO A 58 -7.02 -22.40 12.63
N TYR A 59 -6.92 -22.38 11.30
CA TYR A 59 -7.68 -21.49 10.41
C TYR A 59 -8.44 -22.30 9.36
N SER A 60 -9.46 -21.66 8.78
CA SER A 60 -10.21 -22.17 7.62
C SER A 60 -9.29 -22.46 6.42
N GLY A 61 -9.81 -23.20 5.44
CA GLY A 61 -9.05 -23.56 4.24
C GLY A 61 -8.59 -22.35 3.44
N SER A 62 -9.46 -21.35 3.27
CA SER A 62 -9.17 -20.12 2.52
C SER A 62 -8.14 -19.25 3.24
N VAL A 63 -8.26 -19.07 4.56
CA VAL A 63 -7.29 -18.31 5.36
C VAL A 63 -5.91 -18.98 5.34
N ARG A 64 -5.85 -20.32 5.47
CA ARG A 64 -4.57 -21.04 5.32
C ARG A 64 -3.97 -20.89 3.92
N ALA A 65 -4.79 -20.94 2.87
CA ALA A 65 -4.31 -20.72 1.51
C ALA A 65 -3.81 -19.29 1.30
N TYR A 66 -4.50 -18.28 1.85
CA TYR A 66 -4.02 -16.90 1.87
C TYR A 66 -2.65 -16.77 2.55
N LEU A 67 -2.49 -17.33 3.75
CA LEU A 67 -1.20 -17.32 4.47
C LEU A 67 -0.10 -18.04 3.70
N ALA A 68 -0.43 -19.14 3.02
CA ALA A 68 0.52 -19.87 2.18
C ALA A 68 1.03 -19.03 1.00
N CYS A 69 0.18 -18.16 0.43
CA CYS A 69 0.59 -17.21 -0.60
C CYS A 69 1.57 -16.15 -0.05
N GLN A 70 1.32 -15.65 1.16
CA GLN A 70 2.20 -14.66 1.79
C GLN A 70 3.62 -15.20 2.09
N ILE A 71 3.75 -16.51 2.32
CA ILE A 71 5.07 -17.15 2.47
C ILE A 71 5.90 -17.03 1.18
N GLU A 72 5.27 -17.06 0.01
CA GLU A 72 5.99 -16.85 -1.26
C GLU A 72 6.55 -15.43 -1.36
N LEU A 73 5.75 -14.43 -0.99
CA LEU A 73 6.17 -13.03 -0.95
C LEU A 73 7.30 -12.81 0.07
N ASP A 74 7.18 -13.39 1.27
CA ASP A 74 8.22 -13.29 2.31
C ASP A 74 9.58 -13.83 1.81
N ARG A 75 9.58 -14.97 1.13
CA ARG A 75 10.78 -15.54 0.52
C ARG A 75 11.31 -14.72 -0.66
N ALA A 76 10.43 -14.07 -1.42
CA ALA A 76 10.85 -13.17 -2.48
C ALA A 76 11.58 -11.95 -1.90
N LEU A 77 11.10 -11.41 -0.77
CA LEU A 77 11.78 -10.33 -0.04
C LEU A 77 13.12 -10.81 0.55
N GLU A 78 13.19 -12.01 1.11
CA GLU A 78 14.45 -12.60 1.56
C GLU A 78 15.49 -12.65 0.42
N LEU A 79 15.07 -13.14 -0.76
CA LEU A 79 15.94 -13.19 -1.93
C LEU A 79 16.36 -11.79 -2.40
N LEU A 80 15.43 -10.82 -2.41
CA LEU A 80 15.77 -9.43 -2.75
C LEU A 80 16.84 -8.86 -1.83
N LEU A 81 16.70 -9.04 -0.51
CA LEU A 81 17.68 -8.58 0.45
C LEU A 81 19.04 -9.25 0.24
N GLN A 82 19.06 -10.55 -0.03
CA GLN A 82 20.28 -11.27 -0.36
C GLN A 82 20.95 -10.72 -1.62
N ARG A 83 20.18 -10.48 -2.69
CA ARG A 83 20.71 -9.93 -3.96
C ARG A 83 21.29 -8.53 -3.78
N LEU A 84 20.64 -7.67 -3.00
CA LEU A 84 21.15 -6.33 -2.65
C LEU A 84 22.47 -6.40 -1.87
N ASP A 85 22.59 -7.35 -0.96
CA ASP A 85 23.83 -7.60 -0.21
C ASP A 85 24.96 -8.11 -1.11
N GLU A 86 24.67 -9.09 -1.97
CA GLU A 86 25.63 -9.65 -2.93
C GLU A 86 26.14 -8.58 -3.91
N ALA A 87 25.25 -7.66 -4.33
CA ALA A 87 25.60 -6.53 -5.20
C ALA A 87 26.35 -5.40 -4.46
N GLY A 88 26.38 -5.40 -3.12
CA GLY A 88 27.04 -4.37 -2.32
C GLY A 88 26.27 -3.05 -2.22
N VAL A 89 24.98 -3.02 -2.59
CA VAL A 89 24.15 -1.80 -2.64
C VAL A 89 23.12 -1.72 -1.51
N ALA A 90 23.00 -2.75 -0.67
CA ALA A 90 21.97 -2.84 0.37
C ALA A 90 21.96 -1.66 1.35
N GLU A 91 23.14 -1.11 1.72
CA GLU A 91 23.24 0.02 2.65
C GLU A 91 22.75 1.35 2.05
N ASN A 92 22.68 1.43 0.72
CA ASN A 92 22.24 2.61 -0.02
C ASN A 92 20.86 2.44 -0.65
N THR A 93 20.20 1.29 -0.45
CA THR A 93 18.88 1.00 -1.00
C THR A 93 17.80 1.13 0.07
N VAL A 94 16.74 1.87 -0.24
CA VAL A 94 15.52 1.92 0.56
C VAL A 94 14.48 1.02 -0.12
N ILE A 95 13.84 0.16 0.67
CA ILE A 95 12.69 -0.62 0.24
C ILE A 95 11.45 -0.01 0.86
N ALA A 96 10.48 0.38 0.03
CA ALA A 96 9.17 0.83 0.44
C ALA A 96 8.15 -0.24 0.05
N LEU A 97 7.39 -0.74 1.01
CA LEU A 97 6.45 -1.85 0.83
C LEU A 97 5.09 -1.47 1.41
N THR A 98 4.04 -1.68 0.64
CA THR A 98 2.65 -1.55 1.09
C THR A 98 1.76 -2.51 0.32
N GLY A 99 0.59 -2.87 0.87
CA GLY A 99 -0.44 -3.54 0.09
C GLY A 99 -1.19 -2.54 -0.78
N ASP A 100 -1.68 -2.99 -1.92
CA ASP A 100 -2.49 -2.22 -2.87
C ASP A 100 -3.98 -2.20 -2.50
N HIS A 101 -4.47 -3.26 -1.84
CA HIS A 101 -5.85 -3.42 -1.37
C HIS A 101 -5.96 -4.47 -0.26
N TYR A 102 -7.13 -4.57 0.36
CA TYR A 102 -7.44 -5.64 1.31
C TYR A 102 -7.66 -7.00 0.57
N PRO A 103 -7.57 -8.13 1.27
CA PRO A 103 -7.74 -9.47 0.65
C PRO A 103 -9.22 -9.76 0.33
N TYR A 104 -9.77 -9.11 -0.71
CA TYR A 104 -11.19 -9.21 -1.10
C TYR A 104 -11.61 -10.61 -1.59
N GLY A 105 -10.68 -11.53 -1.75
CA GLY A 105 -10.96 -12.96 -1.99
C GLY A 105 -11.31 -13.75 -0.72
N LEU A 106 -11.18 -13.14 0.48
CA LEU A 106 -11.67 -13.68 1.75
C LEU A 106 -13.03 -13.06 2.07
N THR A 107 -13.95 -13.85 2.62
CA THR A 107 -15.22 -13.34 3.15
C THR A 107 -15.00 -12.49 4.41
N ASP A 108 -16.01 -11.76 4.87
CA ASP A 108 -15.93 -10.95 6.10
C ASP A 108 -15.64 -11.83 7.33
N GLU A 109 -16.21 -13.04 7.38
CA GLU A 109 -15.96 -14.02 8.41
C GLU A 109 -14.51 -14.53 8.38
N GLU A 110 -13.96 -14.79 7.19
CA GLU A 110 -12.57 -15.24 7.02
C GLU A 110 -11.57 -14.13 7.33
N GLN A 111 -11.88 -12.87 7.00
CA GLN A 111 -11.09 -11.72 7.41
C GLN A 111 -11.12 -11.53 8.93
N SER A 112 -12.29 -11.68 9.56
CA SER A 112 -12.45 -11.65 11.02
C SER A 112 -11.72 -12.82 11.70
N GLU A 113 -11.76 -14.02 11.11
CA GLU A 113 -10.97 -15.17 11.56
C GLU A 113 -9.47 -14.86 11.58
N LEU A 114 -8.96 -14.25 10.50
CA LEU A 114 -7.55 -13.87 10.38
C LEU A 114 -7.17 -12.77 11.39
N ALA A 115 -8.05 -11.79 11.61
CA ALA A 115 -7.85 -10.71 12.57
C ALA A 115 -7.96 -11.19 14.03
N GLY A 116 -8.65 -12.30 14.30
CA GLY A 116 -8.96 -12.80 15.65
C GLY A 116 -10.09 -12.06 16.36
N HIS A 117 -10.83 -11.23 15.66
CA HIS A 117 -12.03 -10.50 16.13
C HIS A 117 -12.92 -10.14 14.93
N GLU A 118 -14.18 -9.76 15.22
CA GLU A 118 -15.07 -9.23 14.18
C GLU A 118 -14.54 -7.87 13.69
N ILE A 119 -14.21 -7.78 12.39
CA ILE A 119 -13.66 -6.56 11.78
C ILE A 119 -14.76 -5.54 11.48
N ASP A 120 -14.46 -4.26 11.63
CA ASP A 120 -15.28 -3.19 11.06
C ASP A 120 -15.03 -3.11 9.54
N THR A 121 -16.05 -3.52 8.77
CA THR A 121 -15.98 -3.55 7.31
C THR A 121 -16.00 -2.17 6.65
N ARG A 122 -16.32 -1.10 7.41
CA ARG A 122 -16.37 0.28 6.93
C ARG A 122 -14.98 0.92 6.91
N PHE A 123 -14.15 0.63 7.93
CA PHE A 123 -12.85 1.26 8.13
C PHE A 123 -11.71 0.26 8.33
N GLU A 124 -11.81 -0.65 9.30
CA GLU A 124 -10.71 -1.54 9.68
C GLU A 124 -10.28 -2.46 8.53
N ARG A 125 -11.23 -2.90 7.70
CA ARG A 125 -10.95 -3.71 6.49
C ARG A 125 -9.85 -3.10 5.60
N TYR A 126 -9.80 -1.78 5.51
CA TYR A 126 -8.87 -1.06 4.65
C TYR A 126 -7.54 -0.75 5.34
N ARG A 127 -7.41 -1.17 6.61
CA ARG A 127 -6.16 -0.98 7.35
C ARG A 127 -5.05 -1.80 6.72
N ASN A 128 -3.97 -1.10 6.36
CA ASN A 128 -2.81 -1.68 5.70
C ASN A 128 -1.52 -1.24 6.41
N ALA A 129 -0.39 -1.88 6.05
CA ALA A 129 0.91 -1.49 6.53
C ALA A 129 1.67 -0.71 5.44
N PHE A 130 2.37 0.34 5.84
CA PHE A 130 3.41 0.97 5.05
C PHE A 130 4.74 0.73 5.75
N ILE A 131 5.67 0.05 5.10
CA ILE A 131 6.95 -0.36 5.66
C ILE A 131 8.05 0.30 4.87
N LEU A 132 8.93 1.01 5.56
CA LEU A 132 10.19 1.50 5.03
C LEU A 132 11.33 0.71 5.64
N TYR A 133 12.20 0.18 4.82
CA TYR A 133 13.36 -0.57 5.25
C TYR A 133 14.62 -0.08 4.56
N LYS A 134 15.69 0.05 5.33
CA LYS A 134 17.06 0.24 4.86
C LYS A 134 17.97 -0.60 5.74
N LYS A 135 18.96 -1.27 5.15
CA LYS A 135 19.92 -2.06 5.94
C LYS A 135 20.61 -1.19 6.99
N GLY A 136 20.65 -1.68 8.22
CA GLY A 136 21.27 -1.00 9.37
C GLY A 136 20.41 0.07 10.04
N MET A 137 19.20 0.35 9.56
CA MET A 137 18.29 1.24 10.28
C MET A 137 17.80 0.62 11.59
N LYS A 138 17.51 1.47 12.58
CA LYS A 138 16.88 1.00 13.82
C LYS A 138 15.38 0.84 13.57
N PRO A 139 14.76 -0.24 14.08
CA PRO A 139 13.32 -0.38 14.02
C PRO A 139 12.63 0.78 14.76
N GLU A 140 11.68 1.39 14.12
CA GLU A 140 10.81 2.42 14.69
C GLU A 140 9.38 2.17 14.22
N ARG A 141 8.43 2.36 15.12
CA ARG A 141 7.02 2.31 14.80
C ARG A 141 6.47 3.73 14.76
N VAL A 142 5.90 4.11 13.63
CA VAL A 142 5.23 5.38 13.44
C VAL A 142 3.73 5.13 13.56
N ASP A 143 3.12 5.69 14.61
CA ASP A 143 1.67 5.52 14.89
C ASP A 143 0.82 6.65 14.27
N SER A 144 1.44 7.56 13.50
CA SER A 144 0.71 8.61 12.78
C SER A 144 -0.25 7.98 11.76
N LEU A 145 -1.49 8.44 11.78
CA LEU A 145 -2.49 8.06 10.80
C LEU A 145 -2.02 8.48 9.40
N CYS A 146 -2.05 7.57 8.44
CA CYS A 146 -1.65 7.84 7.06
C CYS A 146 -2.44 6.98 6.07
N CYS A 147 -2.40 7.34 4.80
CA CYS A 147 -2.99 6.59 3.70
C CYS A 147 -2.02 6.49 2.51
N THR A 148 -2.41 5.76 1.47
CA THR A 148 -1.57 5.55 0.29
C THR A 148 -1.18 6.83 -0.44
N LEU A 149 -1.98 7.90 -0.33
CA LEU A 149 -1.64 9.22 -0.90
C LEU A 149 -0.40 9.85 -0.25
N ASP A 150 -0.10 9.47 0.98
CA ASP A 150 1.02 10.02 1.77
C ASP A 150 2.37 9.37 1.41
N ILE A 151 2.36 8.24 0.70
CA ILE A 151 3.57 7.49 0.36
C ILE A 151 4.52 8.34 -0.50
N LEU A 152 4.00 8.91 -1.59
CA LEU A 152 4.82 9.64 -2.54
C LEU A 152 5.43 10.92 -1.96
N PRO A 153 4.70 11.82 -1.29
CA PRO A 153 5.32 12.97 -0.65
C PRO A 153 6.28 12.58 0.47
N THR A 154 6.02 11.52 1.24
CA THR A 154 6.93 11.01 2.26
C THR A 154 8.26 10.53 1.65
N LEU A 155 8.20 9.72 0.59
CA LEU A 155 9.40 9.26 -0.11
C LEU A 155 10.14 10.41 -0.77
N SER A 156 9.43 11.35 -1.41
CA SER A 156 10.05 12.51 -2.04
C SER A 156 10.85 13.35 -1.04
N ASN A 157 10.28 13.59 0.15
CA ASN A 157 10.99 14.31 1.21
C ASN A 157 12.14 13.49 1.80
N LEU A 158 11.95 12.19 2.04
CA LEU A 158 12.98 11.29 2.56
C LEU A 158 14.23 11.25 1.65
N PHE A 159 14.03 11.28 0.33
CA PHE A 159 15.11 11.32 -0.66
C PHE A 159 15.63 12.74 -0.96
N GLY A 160 15.06 13.77 -0.34
CA GLY A 160 15.46 15.16 -0.55
C GLY A 160 15.19 15.64 -1.99
N LEU A 161 14.15 15.11 -2.62
CA LEU A 161 13.75 15.55 -3.95
C LEU A 161 13.14 16.95 -3.87
N ASP A 162 13.43 17.77 -4.88
CA ASP A 162 12.77 19.07 -5.04
C ASP A 162 11.42 18.86 -5.72
N PHE A 163 10.33 19.15 -4.99
CA PHE A 163 8.96 18.98 -5.48
C PHE A 163 8.01 20.04 -4.92
N ASP A 164 6.96 20.34 -5.67
CA ASP A 164 5.89 21.22 -5.20
C ASP A 164 4.82 20.40 -4.46
N SER A 165 4.81 20.50 -3.13
CA SER A 165 3.87 19.76 -2.28
C SER A 165 2.39 20.08 -2.56
N ARG A 166 2.07 21.22 -3.21
CA ARG A 166 0.70 21.58 -3.61
C ARG A 166 0.15 20.69 -4.73
N LEU A 167 1.01 19.96 -5.41
CA LEU A 167 0.63 19.02 -6.49
C LEU A 167 0.32 17.61 -5.95
N TYR A 168 0.47 17.38 -4.66
CA TYR A 168 0.16 16.11 -4.00
C TYR A 168 -1.11 16.22 -3.16
N MET A 169 -1.94 15.18 -3.21
CA MET A 169 -3.15 15.10 -2.37
C MET A 169 -2.84 14.62 -0.94
N GLY A 170 -1.75 13.89 -0.77
CA GLY A 170 -1.25 13.43 0.52
C GLY A 170 -0.22 14.37 1.12
N ARG A 171 0.25 14.02 2.31
CA ARG A 171 1.27 14.73 3.08
C ARG A 171 2.49 13.85 3.34
N ASP A 172 3.60 14.45 3.71
CA ASP A 172 4.68 13.70 4.35
C ASP A 172 4.23 13.24 5.75
N VAL A 173 4.30 11.93 6.01
CA VAL A 173 3.90 11.32 7.29
C VAL A 173 4.70 11.87 8.48
N PHE A 174 5.92 12.33 8.24
CA PHE A 174 6.79 12.92 9.26
C PHE A 174 6.63 14.44 9.45
N SER A 175 5.71 15.06 8.70
CA SER A 175 5.41 16.49 8.87
C SER A 175 4.42 16.75 10.00
N ASP A 176 4.33 18.01 10.42
CA ASP A 176 3.36 18.49 11.41
C ASP A 176 1.94 18.70 10.82
N ALA A 177 1.71 18.35 9.54
CA ALA A 177 0.40 18.47 8.92
C ALA A 177 -0.60 17.52 9.56
N GLU A 178 -1.86 17.98 9.74
CA GLU A 178 -2.92 17.17 10.32
C GLU A 178 -3.12 15.88 9.52
N PRO A 179 -3.11 14.70 10.18
CA PRO A 179 -3.37 13.43 9.51
C PRO A 179 -4.80 13.36 8.96
N PHE A 180 -4.92 12.90 7.72
CA PHE A 180 -6.21 12.78 7.07
C PHE A 180 -6.22 11.56 6.13
N VAL A 181 -7.05 10.56 6.45
CA VAL A 181 -7.25 9.39 5.60
C VAL A 181 -8.53 9.57 4.79
N LEU A 182 -8.44 9.32 3.52
CA LEU A 182 -9.51 9.45 2.56
C LEU A 182 -9.88 8.07 2.00
N LEU A 183 -11.16 7.71 2.05
CA LEU A 183 -11.69 6.48 1.48
C LEU A 183 -12.46 6.77 0.17
N ARG A 184 -12.56 5.77 -0.69
CA ARG A 184 -13.18 5.88 -2.01
C ARG A 184 -14.65 6.31 -1.98
N ASP A 185 -15.37 5.96 -0.93
CA ASP A 185 -16.79 6.29 -0.73
C ASP A 185 -17.01 7.68 -0.11
N HIS A 186 -15.98 8.53 -0.10
CA HIS A 186 -15.93 9.84 0.54
C HIS A 186 -15.93 9.81 2.07
N SER A 187 -15.83 8.64 2.68
CA SER A 187 -15.56 8.53 4.12
C SER A 187 -14.16 9.03 4.43
N TRP A 188 -13.95 9.50 5.66
CA TRP A 188 -12.65 10.02 6.09
C TRP A 188 -12.34 9.66 7.54
N ILE A 189 -11.05 9.69 7.87
CA ILE A 189 -10.55 9.45 9.22
C ILE A 189 -9.56 10.56 9.57
N THR A 190 -9.71 11.13 10.77
CA THR A 190 -8.77 12.03 11.43
C THR A 190 -8.32 11.42 12.76
N GLU A 191 -7.46 12.10 13.49
CA GLU A 191 -7.08 11.67 14.85
C GLU A 191 -8.28 11.66 15.81
N ASN A 192 -9.26 12.52 15.59
CA ASN A 192 -10.37 12.74 16.51
C ASN A 192 -11.66 12.02 16.11
N ALA A 193 -11.86 11.74 14.83
CA ALA A 193 -13.13 11.20 14.35
C ALA A 193 -12.97 10.38 13.06
N MET A 194 -13.95 9.48 12.85
CA MET A 194 -14.21 8.82 11.58
C MET A 194 -15.60 9.23 11.10
N TYR A 195 -15.72 9.53 9.82
CA TYR A 195 -17.01 9.84 9.19
C TYR A 195 -17.30 8.82 8.09
N TYR A 196 -18.45 8.17 8.20
CA TYR A 196 -18.93 7.19 7.22
C TYR A 196 -19.95 7.83 6.30
N ALA A 197 -19.52 8.28 5.14
CA ALA A 197 -20.33 9.05 4.20
C ALA A 197 -21.62 8.34 3.71
N PRO A 198 -21.63 7.01 3.46
CA PRO A 198 -22.86 6.35 2.98
C PRO A 198 -24.05 6.41 3.94
N LEU A 199 -23.82 6.59 5.23
CA LEU A 199 -24.86 6.67 6.26
C LEU A 199 -24.92 8.04 6.97
N ASP A 200 -24.08 9.00 6.58
CA ASP A 200 -23.95 10.29 7.26
C ASP A 200 -23.68 10.11 8.77
N GLU A 201 -22.77 9.19 9.10
CA GLU A 201 -22.49 8.76 10.49
C GLU A 201 -21.12 9.26 10.94
N LEU A 202 -21.09 10.06 12.01
CA LEU A 202 -19.85 10.46 12.68
C LEU A 202 -19.57 9.55 13.88
N ILE A 203 -18.35 9.03 13.93
CA ILE A 203 -17.84 8.22 15.05
C ILE A 203 -16.71 9.01 15.70
N LEU A 204 -16.95 9.49 16.93
CA LEU A 204 -15.94 10.22 17.68
C LEU A 204 -14.93 9.24 18.28
N LEU A 205 -13.63 9.50 18.06
CA LEU A 205 -12.52 8.71 18.61
C LEU A 205 -11.98 9.33 19.90
N GLN A 206 -11.79 10.65 19.89
CA GLN A 206 -11.30 11.41 21.04
C GLN A 206 -11.63 12.90 20.90
N GLY A 207 -11.46 13.65 21.98
CA GLY A 207 -11.68 15.10 22.00
C GLY A 207 -13.14 15.53 22.06
N ASP A 208 -13.42 16.74 21.64
CA ASP A 208 -14.75 17.33 21.62
C ASP A 208 -15.52 16.89 20.35
N GLU A 209 -16.85 16.91 20.44
CA GLU A 209 -17.71 16.66 19.27
C GLU A 209 -17.46 17.72 18.21
N LEU A 210 -17.36 17.26 16.94
CA LEU A 210 -17.32 18.17 15.81
C LEU A 210 -18.67 18.83 15.59
N THR A 211 -18.64 20.12 15.31
CA THR A 211 -19.85 20.87 14.92
C THR A 211 -20.33 20.44 13.54
N PRO A 212 -21.60 20.62 13.19
CA PRO A 212 -22.10 20.37 11.83
C PRO A 212 -21.32 21.14 10.76
N GLU A 213 -20.89 22.34 11.07
CA GLU A 213 -20.10 23.18 10.17
C GLU A 213 -18.70 22.60 9.91
N GLU A 214 -18.03 22.08 10.93
CA GLU A 214 -16.72 21.41 10.79
C GLU A 214 -16.83 20.11 9.98
N ILE A 215 -17.89 19.35 10.16
CA ILE A 215 -18.16 18.13 9.36
C ILE A 215 -18.38 18.51 7.90
N GLU A 216 -19.22 19.52 7.63
CA GLU A 216 -19.49 19.99 6.27
C GLU A 216 -18.23 20.53 5.57
N GLU A 217 -17.38 21.27 6.28
CA GLU A 217 -16.10 21.75 5.77
C GLU A 217 -15.19 20.58 5.34
N ARG A 218 -15.09 19.54 6.17
CA ARG A 218 -14.30 18.33 5.83
C ARG A 218 -14.91 17.57 4.65
N ASN A 219 -16.22 17.40 4.61
CA ASN A 219 -16.91 16.76 3.49
C ASN A 219 -16.71 17.53 2.18
N GLN A 220 -16.69 18.85 2.25
CA GLN A 220 -16.41 19.70 1.09
C GLN A 220 -14.95 19.58 0.65
N ASP A 221 -13.98 19.50 1.58
CA ASP A 221 -12.56 19.25 1.26
C ASP A 221 -12.40 17.90 0.55
N VAL A 222 -13.01 16.83 1.07
CA VAL A 222 -13.03 15.52 0.44
C VAL A 222 -13.57 15.61 -0.99
N SER A 223 -14.73 16.22 -1.17
CA SER A 223 -15.35 16.39 -2.48
C SER A 223 -14.48 17.19 -3.45
N ASN A 224 -13.78 18.20 -2.95
CA ASN A 224 -12.86 19.03 -3.73
C ASN A 224 -11.63 18.22 -4.18
N ARG A 225 -11.08 17.35 -3.31
CA ARG A 225 -9.93 16.49 -3.64
C ARG A 225 -10.28 15.49 -4.75
N PHE A 226 -11.44 14.83 -4.67
CA PHE A 226 -11.91 13.95 -5.74
C PHE A 226 -12.10 14.71 -7.06
N ARG A 227 -12.78 15.86 -7.03
CA ARG A 227 -13.00 16.69 -8.20
C ARG A 227 -11.71 17.22 -8.82
N ALA A 228 -10.73 17.62 -7.97
CA ALA A 228 -9.43 18.05 -8.45
C ALA A 228 -8.68 16.91 -9.16
N SER A 229 -8.74 15.68 -8.63
CA SER A 229 -8.14 14.51 -9.25
C SER A 229 -8.77 14.20 -10.61
N GLU A 230 -10.10 14.19 -10.71
CA GLU A 230 -10.80 14.03 -11.98
C GLU A 230 -10.39 15.11 -12.97
N TRP A 231 -10.34 16.36 -12.52
CA TRP A 231 -10.02 17.51 -13.37
C TRP A 231 -8.59 17.47 -13.92
N VAL A 232 -7.63 17.01 -13.10
CA VAL A 232 -6.24 16.81 -13.53
C VAL A 232 -6.17 15.84 -14.71
N LEU A 233 -6.95 14.74 -14.66
CA LEU A 233 -7.01 13.76 -15.75
C LEU A 233 -7.76 14.28 -16.97
N ASP A 234 -8.95 14.84 -16.78
CA ASP A 234 -9.83 15.28 -17.86
C ASP A 234 -9.25 16.45 -18.67
N GLN A 235 -8.50 17.33 -18.03
CA GLN A 235 -7.92 18.51 -18.66
C GLN A 235 -6.47 18.32 -19.09
N ASP A 236 -5.92 17.12 -18.95
CA ASP A 236 -4.49 16.85 -19.26
C ASP A 236 -3.56 17.88 -18.56
N TYR A 237 -3.83 18.11 -17.27
CA TYR A 237 -3.22 19.20 -16.50
C TYR A 237 -1.70 19.14 -16.47
N TRP A 238 -1.13 17.94 -16.45
CA TRP A 238 0.31 17.75 -16.45
C TRP A 238 0.96 18.24 -17.76
N ARG A 239 0.29 18.02 -18.89
CA ARG A 239 0.74 18.57 -20.17
C ARG A 239 0.65 20.09 -20.18
N TYR A 240 -0.41 20.66 -19.60
CA TYR A 240 -0.52 22.11 -19.44
C TYR A 240 0.62 22.68 -18.59
N LEU A 241 0.99 22.01 -17.48
CA LEU A 241 1.99 22.47 -16.53
C LEU A 241 3.42 22.33 -17.06
N PHE A 242 3.75 21.20 -17.68
CA PHE A 242 5.11 20.85 -18.11
C PHE A 242 5.32 20.96 -19.62
N GLY A 243 4.25 21.15 -20.40
CA GLY A 243 4.33 21.23 -21.87
C GLY A 243 4.90 19.97 -22.49
N ASP A 244 5.67 20.14 -23.56
CA ASP A 244 6.35 19.04 -24.26
C ASP A 244 7.58 18.48 -23.51
N ASN A 245 7.84 18.99 -22.29
CA ASN A 245 8.90 18.49 -21.40
C ASN A 245 8.47 17.30 -20.54
N LEU A 246 7.29 16.75 -20.77
CA LEU A 246 6.94 15.46 -20.19
C LEU A 246 7.92 14.41 -20.72
N PRO A 247 8.44 13.51 -19.86
CA PRO A 247 9.24 12.40 -20.34
C PRO A 247 8.42 11.62 -21.37
N PRO A 248 9.03 11.15 -22.47
CA PRO A 248 8.31 10.37 -23.48
C PRO A 248 7.64 9.17 -22.83
N ASP A 249 6.38 8.92 -23.18
CA ASP A 249 5.61 7.78 -22.69
C ASP A 249 6.40 6.49 -22.97
N GLY A 250 6.91 5.86 -21.90
CA GLY A 250 7.27 4.44 -21.93
C GLY A 250 8.58 4.05 -22.61
N GLU A 251 9.63 4.84 -22.56
CA GLU A 251 10.99 4.34 -22.75
C GLU A 251 11.71 4.17 -21.40
N ASN A 252 11.44 3.01 -20.77
CA ASN A 252 12.27 2.36 -19.77
C ASN A 252 12.13 0.85 -19.91
#